data_15dcb6bf4e71f0e8b9f859f8933d9a45
#
_entry.id   15dcb6bf4e71f0e8b9f859f8933d9a45
#
_cell.length_a   1.000
_cell.length_b   1.000
_cell.length_c   1.000
_cell.angle_alpha   90.00
_cell.angle_beta   90.00
_cell.angle_gamma   90.00
#
_symmetry.space_group_name_H-M   'P 1'
#
loop_
_entity.id
_entity.type
_entity.pdbx_description
1 polymer ?
#
loop_
_entity_poly.entity_id
_entity_poly.type
_entity_poly.pdbx_seq_one_letter_code
_entity_poly.pdbx_strand_id
1 'polypeptide(L)'
;MSSTTHLTGIVEWAADGPVLRTDGGGTWELDNTRQVRKFIGSRVEVVGERSGFNGFACDQIWPVGQPRPTAFKLRLEFLLAVAFVAYGLYAAVGGVVSALA
;
A
#
# COMPACT_ATOMS: atom_id res chain seq x y z
N MET A 1 -15.02 8.71 -15.09
CA MET A 1 -13.76 9.15 -14.51
C MET A 1 -13.80 8.97 -13.01
N SER A 2 -12.96 8.10 -12.51
CA SER A 2 -12.82 7.94 -11.07
C SER A 2 -12.04 9.12 -10.52
N SER A 3 -12.62 9.89 -9.63
CA SER A 3 -11.93 10.96 -8.94
C SER A 3 -11.29 10.37 -7.69
N THR A 4 -9.97 10.24 -7.71
CA THR A 4 -9.22 9.83 -6.53
C THR A 4 -9.22 10.95 -5.51
N THR A 5 -9.60 10.63 -4.29
CA THR A 5 -9.64 11.59 -3.18
C THR A 5 -8.54 11.25 -2.18
N HIS A 6 -7.84 12.28 -1.71
CA HIS A 6 -6.80 12.16 -0.69
C HIS A 6 -7.29 12.78 0.61
N LEU A 7 -7.30 12.01 1.68
CA LEU A 7 -7.75 12.45 3.00
C LEU A 7 -6.67 12.20 4.04
N THR A 8 -6.63 13.04 5.06
CA THR A 8 -5.71 12.89 6.20
C THR A 8 -6.50 12.95 7.48
N GLY A 9 -6.24 12.04 8.39
CA GLY A 9 -6.94 11.99 9.67
C GLY A 9 -6.52 10.82 10.52
N ILE A 10 -7.29 10.55 11.57
CA ILE A 10 -7.06 9.47 12.51
C ILE A 10 -8.05 8.34 12.25
N VAL A 11 -7.55 7.12 12.16
CA VAL A 11 -8.41 5.94 12.06
C VAL A 11 -8.91 5.58 13.44
N GLU A 12 -10.23 5.52 13.58
CA GLU A 12 -10.89 5.17 14.84
C GLU A 12 -11.82 3.97 14.61
N TRP A 13 -12.08 3.23 15.67
CA TRP A 13 -13.04 2.12 15.61
C TRP A 13 -14.40 2.62 16.09
N ALA A 14 -15.37 2.62 15.20
CA ALA A 14 -16.76 2.97 15.50
C ALA A 14 -17.62 1.69 15.63
N ALA A 15 -18.88 1.86 15.99
CA ALA A 15 -19.80 0.74 16.20
C ALA A 15 -19.93 -0.17 14.98
N ASP A 16 -19.89 0.41 13.77
CA ASP A 16 -20.06 -0.33 12.52
C ASP A 16 -18.76 -0.66 11.81
N GLY A 17 -17.62 -0.33 12.39
CA GLY A 17 -16.32 -0.62 11.81
C GLY A 17 -15.35 0.57 11.86
N PRO A 18 -14.24 0.51 11.11
CA PRO A 18 -13.26 1.58 11.14
C PRO A 18 -13.77 2.83 10.41
N VAL A 19 -13.47 3.98 10.99
CA VAL A 19 -13.79 5.28 10.40
C VAL A 19 -12.55 6.16 10.38
N LEU A 20 -12.49 7.05 9.40
CA LEU A 20 -11.45 8.08 9.33
C LEU A 20 -12.04 9.39 9.82
N ARG A 21 -11.49 9.93 10.90
CA ARG A 21 -11.83 11.26 11.36
C ARG A 21 -10.83 12.23 10.77
N THR A 22 -11.27 12.98 9.75
CA THR A 22 -10.38 13.88 9.03
C THR A 22 -10.00 15.11 9.84
N ASP A 23 -8.85 15.68 9.52
CA ASP A 23 -8.38 16.91 10.17
C ASP A 23 -9.35 18.07 10.00
N GLY A 24 -10.13 18.07 8.93
CA GLY A 24 -11.14 19.08 8.68
C GLY A 24 -12.43 18.89 9.44
N GLY A 25 -12.56 17.84 10.26
CA GLY A 25 -13.73 17.59 11.10
C GLY A 25 -14.75 16.64 10.53
N GLY A 26 -14.58 16.15 9.31
CA GLY A 26 -15.47 15.15 8.71
C GLY A 26 -15.14 13.74 9.14
N THR A 27 -16.11 12.84 9.04
CA THR A 27 -15.91 11.41 9.34
C THR A 27 -16.30 10.58 8.13
N TRP A 28 -15.46 9.64 7.77
CA TRP A 28 -15.67 8.73 6.64
C TRP A 28 -15.62 7.29 7.10
N GLU A 29 -16.57 6.49 6.64
CA GLU A 29 -16.54 5.06 6.88
C GLU A 29 -15.52 4.41 5.95
N LEU A 30 -14.56 3.70 6.53
CA LEU A 30 -13.53 2.99 5.78
C LEU A 30 -13.89 1.53 5.61
N ASP A 31 -13.31 0.89 4.60
CA ASP A 31 -13.43 -0.54 4.41
C ASP A 31 -12.81 -1.28 5.59
N ASN A 32 -13.49 -2.31 6.10
CA ASN A 32 -12.97 -3.11 7.19
C ASN A 32 -11.94 -4.11 6.64
N THR A 33 -10.79 -3.61 6.22
CA THR A 33 -9.69 -4.41 5.70
C THR A 33 -8.60 -4.56 6.74
N ARG A 34 -7.75 -5.56 6.53
CA ARG A 34 -6.60 -5.80 7.40
C ARG A 34 -5.65 -4.60 7.44
N GLN A 35 -5.45 -3.94 6.30
CA GLN A 35 -4.59 -2.76 6.23
C GLN A 35 -5.14 -1.60 7.05
N VAL A 36 -6.44 -1.32 6.93
CA VAL A 36 -7.08 -0.27 7.70
C VAL A 36 -7.00 -0.56 9.19
N ARG A 37 -7.27 -1.80 9.59
CA ARG A 37 -7.22 -2.19 11.01
C ARG A 37 -5.85 -2.03 11.65
N LYS A 38 -4.79 -2.16 10.88
CA LYS A 38 -3.43 -1.93 11.37
C LYS A 38 -3.20 -0.52 11.90
N PHE A 39 -3.93 0.44 11.37
CA PHE A 39 -3.71 1.85 11.64
C PHE A 39 -4.72 2.45 12.61
N ILE A 40 -5.57 1.64 13.24
CA ILE A 40 -6.52 2.14 14.24
C ILE A 40 -5.77 2.86 15.36
N GLY A 41 -6.19 4.08 15.65
CA GLY A 41 -5.53 4.95 16.62
C GLY A 41 -4.38 5.78 16.07
N SER A 42 -4.02 5.58 14.81
CA SER A 42 -2.90 6.29 14.18
C SER A 42 -3.38 7.37 13.22
N ARG A 43 -2.58 8.40 13.07
CA ARG A 43 -2.83 9.43 12.08
C ARG A 43 -2.25 8.98 10.74
N VAL A 44 -3.10 8.95 9.72
CA VAL A 44 -2.77 8.37 8.42
C VAL A 44 -3.19 9.28 7.28
N GLU A 45 -2.59 9.04 6.12
CA GLU A 45 -3.06 9.55 4.85
C GLU A 45 -3.68 8.40 4.08
N VAL A 46 -4.84 8.64 3.47
CA VAL A 46 -5.55 7.65 2.68
C VAL A 46 -5.85 8.21 1.29
N VAL A 47 -5.80 7.33 0.31
CA VAL A 47 -6.16 7.64 -1.07
C VAL A 47 -7.16 6.60 -1.53
N GLY A 48 -8.25 7.05 -2.13
CA GLY A 48 -9.29 6.17 -2.61
C GLY A 48 -10.44 6.93 -3.22
N GLU A 49 -11.59 6.31 -3.27
CA GLU A 49 -12.80 6.86 -3.87
C GLU A 49 -13.95 6.91 -2.88
N ARG A 50 -14.78 7.92 -3.02
CA ARG A 50 -16.03 8.01 -2.25
C ARG A 50 -16.97 6.88 -2.65
N SER A 51 -17.56 6.25 -1.66
CA SER A 51 -18.51 5.16 -1.86
C SER A 51 -19.75 5.42 -1.00
N GLY A 52 -20.90 5.52 -1.63
CA GLY A 52 -22.14 5.80 -0.92
C GLY A 52 -22.17 7.19 -0.30
N PHE A 53 -22.86 7.33 0.83
CA PHE A 53 -23.08 8.62 1.48
C PHE A 53 -21.87 9.07 2.31
N ASN A 54 -21.36 8.21 3.15
CA ASN A 54 -20.21 8.50 4.03
C ASN A 54 -19.09 7.48 3.87
N GLY A 55 -19.16 6.60 2.88
CA GLY A 55 -18.17 5.56 2.66
C GLY A 55 -16.98 6.07 1.88
N PHE A 56 -15.83 5.44 2.15
CA PHE A 56 -14.60 5.71 1.44
C PHE A 56 -13.89 4.40 1.17
N ALA A 57 -13.79 4.05 -0.10
CA ALA A 57 -13.06 2.85 -0.53
C ALA A 57 -11.57 3.19 -0.58
N CYS A 58 -10.82 2.69 0.39
CA CYS A 58 -9.41 3.00 0.57
C CYS A 58 -8.54 2.14 -0.34
N ASP A 59 -7.89 2.75 -1.32
CA ASP A 59 -6.93 2.05 -2.19
C ASP A 59 -5.55 1.97 -1.54
N GLN A 60 -5.14 3.02 -0.85
CA GLN A 60 -3.85 3.09 -0.17
C GLN A 60 -3.99 3.83 1.15
N ILE A 61 -3.25 3.34 2.16
CA ILE A 61 -3.21 3.95 3.48
C ILE A 61 -1.77 3.86 4.02
N TRP A 62 -1.27 4.96 4.56
CA TRP A 62 0.08 5.00 5.15
C TRP A 62 0.13 6.02 6.29
N PRO A 63 1.04 5.85 7.26
CA PRO A 63 1.18 6.81 8.36
C PRO A 63 1.62 8.18 7.87
N VAL A 64 1.09 9.23 8.51
CA VAL A 64 1.50 10.61 8.21
C VAL A 64 3.00 10.76 8.47
N GLY A 65 3.68 11.44 7.56
CA GLY A 65 5.13 11.66 7.65
C GLY A 65 5.97 10.61 6.96
N GLN A 66 5.35 9.55 6.44
CA GLN A 66 6.06 8.55 5.66
C GLN A 66 5.75 8.70 4.17
N PRO A 67 6.68 8.31 3.29
CA PRO A 67 6.42 8.39 1.86
C PRO A 67 5.33 7.40 1.44
N ARG A 68 4.59 7.79 0.42
CA ARG A 68 3.54 6.96 -0.15
C ARG A 68 4.11 5.63 -0.68
N PRO A 69 3.51 4.46 -0.34
CA PRO A 69 4.08 3.15 -0.67
C PRO A 69 3.87 2.67 -2.11
N THR A 70 3.36 3.50 -3.01
CA THR A 70 2.92 3.10 -4.36
C THR A 70 3.97 2.43 -5.23
N ALA A 71 5.20 2.90 -5.20
CA ALA A 71 6.24 2.41 -6.10
C ALA A 71 7.02 1.24 -5.51
N PHE A 72 6.85 0.96 -4.23
CA PHE A 72 7.66 -0.02 -3.53
C PHE A 72 7.39 -1.45 -4.00
N LYS A 73 6.13 -1.80 -4.19
CA LYS A 73 5.74 -3.16 -4.61
C LYS A 73 6.25 -3.49 -6.02
N LEU A 74 6.12 -2.53 -6.94
CA LEU A 74 6.62 -2.69 -8.30
C LEU A 74 8.15 -2.85 -8.34
N ARG A 75 8.86 -2.06 -7.54
CA ARG A 75 10.31 -2.15 -7.44
C ARG A 75 10.76 -3.50 -6.89
N LEU A 76 10.05 -4.02 -5.91
CA LEU A 76 10.37 -5.31 -5.33
C LEU A 76 10.23 -6.43 -6.36
N GLU A 77 9.15 -6.46 -7.12
CA GLU A 77 8.96 -7.43 -8.19
C GLU A 77 10.03 -7.31 -9.27
N PHE A 78 10.36 -6.09 -9.66
CA PHE A 78 11.41 -5.84 -10.63
C PHE A 78 12.77 -6.30 -10.14
N LEU A 79 13.12 -6.01 -8.89
CA LEU A 79 14.37 -6.45 -8.29
C LEU A 79 14.48 -7.97 -8.22
N LEU A 80 13.39 -8.64 -7.88
CA LEU A 80 13.36 -10.10 -7.87
C LEU A 80 13.57 -10.66 -9.26
N ALA A 81 12.94 -10.11 -10.29
CA ALA A 81 13.13 -10.54 -11.66
C ALA A 81 14.56 -10.35 -12.13
N VAL A 82 15.17 -9.21 -11.83
CA VAL A 82 16.58 -8.94 -12.17
C VAL A 82 17.49 -9.91 -11.42
N ALA A 83 17.24 -10.20 -10.16
CA ALA A 83 18.03 -11.13 -9.38
C ALA A 83 17.97 -12.54 -9.96
N PHE A 84 16.82 -13.01 -10.40
CA PHE A 84 16.66 -14.30 -11.03
C PHE A 84 17.43 -14.39 -12.35
N VAL A 85 17.35 -13.37 -13.19
CA VAL A 85 18.08 -13.34 -14.47
C VAL A 85 19.60 -13.34 -14.20
N ALA A 86 20.07 -12.52 -13.28
CA ALA A 86 21.48 -12.45 -12.95
C ALA A 86 22.01 -13.79 -12.39
N TYR A 87 21.24 -14.42 -11.52
CA TYR A 87 21.60 -15.73 -10.97
C TYR A 87 21.63 -16.81 -12.05
N GLY A 88 20.65 -16.83 -12.95
CA GLY A 88 20.62 -17.77 -14.06
C GLY A 88 21.82 -17.61 -14.99
N LEU A 89 22.19 -16.39 -15.33
CA LEU A 89 23.37 -16.13 -16.16
C LEU A 89 24.65 -16.55 -15.45
N TYR A 90 24.79 -16.25 -14.18
CA TYR A 90 25.96 -16.63 -13.40
C TYR A 90 26.11 -18.15 -13.34
N ALA A 91 25.02 -18.86 -13.07
CA ALA A 91 25.04 -20.32 -13.01
C ALA A 91 25.40 -20.94 -14.37
N ALA A 92 24.88 -20.40 -15.48
CA ALA A 92 25.18 -20.87 -16.82
C ALA A 92 26.66 -20.67 -17.17
N VAL A 93 27.22 -19.51 -16.87
CA VAL A 93 28.61 -19.20 -17.12
C VAL A 93 29.50 -20.08 -16.24
N GLY A 94 29.17 -20.23 -14.98
CA GLY A 94 29.92 -21.12 -14.07
C GLY A 94 29.90 -22.57 -14.53
N GLY A 95 28.78 -23.06 -15.02
CA GLY A 95 28.64 -24.40 -15.58
C GLY A 95 29.53 -24.62 -16.80
N VAL A 96 29.56 -23.64 -17.71
CA VAL A 96 30.39 -23.70 -18.92
C VAL A 96 31.88 -23.71 -18.54
N VAL A 97 32.28 -22.85 -17.62
CA VAL A 97 33.69 -22.81 -17.16
C VAL A 97 34.09 -24.13 -16.50
N SER A 98 33.20 -24.70 -15.69
CA SER A 98 33.46 -26.00 -15.06
C SER A 98 33.56 -27.12 -16.09
N ALA A 99 32.79 -27.08 -17.15
CA ALA A 99 32.84 -28.07 -18.23
C ALA A 99 34.13 -27.96 -19.06
N LEU A 100 34.71 -26.76 -19.16
CA LEU A 100 35.97 -26.54 -19.87
C LEU A 100 37.21 -26.82 -19.00
N ALA A 101 37.02 -26.80 -17.70
CA ALA A 101 38.07 -27.12 -16.78
C ALA A 101 38.19 -28.61 -16.56
#